data_7d969a695195af40617671e5b8040049
#
_entry.id   7d969a695195af40617671e5b8040049
#
_cell.length_a   1.000
_cell.length_b   1.000
_cell.length_c   1.000
_cell.angle_alpha   90.00
_cell.angle_beta   90.00
_cell.angle_gamma   90.00
#
_symmetry.space_group_name_H-M   'P 1'
#
loop_
_entity.id
_entity.type
_entity.pdbx_description
1 polymer ?
#
loop_
_entity_poly.entity_id
_entity_poly.type
_entity_poly.pdbx_seq_one_letter_code
_entity_poly.pdbx_strand_id
1 'polypeptide(L)'
;MLPAAVLSTIYTHAGPEIAVASTKAYTSQVCLIAMLGIYFAELLGSYSKDELEKLKADILDLPSKIEAVLDNCEEIKTFASKVYTQKDMFFLGRGTDYNVALEGSLKLKEISYIHSEAYAAG
;
A
#
# COMPACT_ATOMS: atom_id res chain seq x y z
N MET A 1 6.15 16.43 -18.08
CA MET A 1 7.53 16.51 -18.61
C MET A 1 8.45 16.02 -17.50
N LEU A 2 9.11 14.88 -17.69
CA LEU A 2 10.09 14.36 -16.71
C LEU A 2 11.34 15.24 -16.77
N PRO A 3 11.97 15.57 -15.64
CA PRO A 3 13.19 16.37 -15.64
C PRO A 3 14.32 15.65 -16.37
N ALA A 4 15.14 16.41 -17.10
CA ALA A 4 16.24 15.92 -17.95
C ALA A 4 17.36 15.13 -17.23
N ALA A 5 17.23 14.93 -15.90
CA ALA A 5 18.20 14.21 -15.06
C ALA A 5 17.81 12.76 -14.75
N VAL A 6 16.70 12.24 -15.31
CA VAL A 6 16.26 10.85 -15.08
C VAL A 6 17.03 9.94 -16.04
N LEU A 7 17.93 9.12 -15.51
CA LEU A 7 18.75 8.18 -16.31
C LEU A 7 17.97 6.92 -16.69
N SER A 8 16.97 6.53 -15.90
CA SER A 8 16.09 5.38 -16.22
C SER A 8 14.73 5.55 -15.54
N THR A 9 13.71 4.93 -16.13
CA THR A 9 12.33 4.95 -15.64
C THR A 9 11.78 3.55 -15.65
N ILE A 10 11.09 3.19 -14.56
CA ILE A 10 10.34 1.94 -14.45
C ILE A 10 8.87 2.29 -14.33
N TYR A 11 8.04 1.68 -15.18
CA TYR A 11 6.60 1.90 -15.17
C TYR A 11 5.90 0.82 -14.34
N THR A 12 4.96 1.23 -13.49
CA THR A 12 4.17 0.31 -12.66
C THR A 12 3.10 -0.44 -13.45
N HIS A 13 2.78 0.02 -14.66
CA HIS A 13 1.70 -0.51 -15.50
C HIS A 13 0.32 -0.57 -14.81
N ALA A 14 0.09 0.26 -13.79
CA ALA A 14 -1.17 0.32 -13.04
C ALA A 14 -2.37 0.79 -13.89
N GLY A 15 -2.10 1.33 -15.08
CA GLY A 15 -3.12 1.95 -15.93
C GLY A 15 -3.61 3.30 -15.39
N PRO A 16 -4.56 3.95 -16.08
CA PRO A 16 -5.07 5.25 -15.64
C PRO A 16 -5.86 5.13 -14.33
N GLU A 17 -5.65 6.05 -13.41
CA GLU A 17 -6.48 6.23 -12.22
C GLU A 17 -7.64 7.16 -12.58
N ILE A 18 -8.87 6.69 -12.43
CA ILE A 18 -10.08 7.45 -12.81
C ILE A 18 -10.75 8.07 -11.59
N ALA A 19 -10.41 7.60 -10.38
CA ALA A 19 -10.91 8.12 -9.12
C ALA A 19 -9.98 9.21 -8.55
N VAL A 20 -10.52 10.08 -7.69
CA VAL A 20 -9.72 11.08 -6.96
C VAL A 20 -8.75 10.38 -6.02
N ALA A 21 -9.22 9.36 -5.29
CA ALA A 21 -8.39 8.57 -4.40
C ALA A 21 -7.55 7.57 -5.18
N SER A 22 -6.24 7.72 -5.14
CA SER A 22 -5.31 6.75 -5.73
C SER A 22 -5.27 5.48 -4.88
N THR A 23 -5.62 4.34 -5.47
CA THR A 23 -5.62 3.03 -4.80
C THR A 23 -4.65 2.06 -5.47
N LYS A 24 -4.94 1.63 -6.69
CA LYS A 24 -4.09 0.70 -7.43
C LYS A 24 -2.69 1.26 -7.75
N ALA A 25 -2.58 2.56 -8.01
CA ALA A 25 -1.29 3.18 -8.27
C ALA A 25 -0.40 3.14 -7.03
N TYR A 26 -0.94 3.44 -5.84
CA TYR A 26 -0.23 3.30 -4.57
C TYR A 26 0.25 1.86 -4.34
N THR A 27 -0.65 0.88 -4.45
CA THR A 27 -0.31 -0.54 -4.25
C THR A 27 0.77 -1.00 -5.23
N SER A 28 0.66 -0.61 -6.50
CA SER A 28 1.66 -0.94 -7.52
C SER A 28 3.02 -0.30 -7.25
N GLN A 29 3.06 0.93 -6.73
CA GLN A 29 4.30 1.59 -6.33
C GLN A 29 4.97 0.89 -5.15
N VAL A 30 4.20 0.52 -4.12
CA VAL A 30 4.72 -0.23 -2.97
C VAL A 30 5.29 -1.59 -3.41
N CYS A 31 4.57 -2.30 -4.29
CA CYS A 31 5.04 -3.55 -4.86
C CYS A 31 6.35 -3.36 -5.64
N LEU A 32 6.44 -2.33 -6.48
CA LEU A 32 7.65 -2.02 -7.24
C LEU A 32 8.84 -1.72 -6.32
N ILE A 33 8.63 -0.95 -5.25
CA ILE A 33 9.68 -0.65 -4.26
C ILE A 33 10.17 -1.94 -3.58
N ALA A 34 9.25 -2.85 -3.22
CA ALA A 34 9.60 -4.14 -2.66
C ALA A 34 10.43 -5.00 -3.64
N MET A 35 10.03 -5.04 -4.91
CA MET A 35 10.78 -5.72 -5.97
C MET A 35 12.19 -5.14 -6.15
N LEU A 36 12.32 -3.81 -6.14
CA LEU A 36 13.63 -3.15 -6.19
C LEU A 36 14.48 -3.50 -4.96
N GLY A 37 13.87 -3.56 -3.77
CA GLY A 37 14.55 -3.99 -2.55
C GLY A 37 15.12 -5.41 -2.68
N ILE A 38 14.34 -6.35 -3.20
CA ILE A 38 14.78 -7.73 -3.46
C ILE A 38 15.91 -7.76 -4.50
N TYR A 39 15.76 -7.00 -5.58
CA TYR A 39 16.80 -6.90 -6.61
C TYR A 39 18.12 -6.40 -6.06
N PHE A 40 18.11 -5.33 -5.27
CA PHE A 40 19.34 -4.82 -4.64
C PHE A 40 19.90 -5.79 -3.59
N ALA A 41 19.05 -6.46 -2.83
CA ALA A 41 19.48 -7.47 -1.86
C ALA A 41 20.21 -8.63 -2.55
N GLU A 42 19.71 -9.08 -3.71
CA GLU A 42 20.36 -10.09 -4.54
C GLU A 42 21.70 -9.59 -5.10
N LEU A 43 21.73 -8.38 -5.64
CA LEU A 43 22.95 -7.78 -6.20
C LEU A 43 24.05 -7.58 -5.15
N LEU A 44 23.67 -7.19 -3.93
CA LEU A 44 24.61 -6.93 -2.83
C LEU A 44 24.94 -8.19 -2.01
N GLY A 45 24.31 -9.32 -2.30
CA GLY A 45 24.50 -10.56 -1.54
C GLY A 45 24.08 -10.46 -0.07
N SER A 46 23.07 -9.63 0.23
CA SER A 46 22.63 -9.35 1.60
C SER A 46 21.75 -10.46 2.19
N TYR A 47 21.22 -11.34 1.36
CA TYR A 47 20.35 -12.46 1.71
C TYR A 47 20.81 -13.74 1.03
N SER A 48 20.50 -14.88 1.63
CA SER A 48 20.70 -16.19 1.00
C SER A 48 19.77 -16.37 -0.21
N LYS A 49 20.12 -17.31 -1.09
CA LYS A 49 19.27 -17.64 -2.25
C LYS A 49 17.88 -18.10 -1.84
N ASP A 50 17.77 -18.91 -0.79
CA ASP A 50 16.49 -19.45 -0.32
C ASP A 50 15.58 -18.35 0.24
N GLU A 51 16.15 -17.38 0.96
CA GLU A 51 15.42 -16.22 1.45
C GLU A 51 14.91 -15.33 0.30
N LEU A 52 15.75 -15.10 -0.72
CA LEU A 52 15.37 -14.32 -1.91
C LEU A 52 14.26 -15.02 -2.70
N GLU A 53 14.35 -16.32 -2.93
CA GLU A 53 13.29 -17.07 -3.62
C GLU A 53 11.97 -17.05 -2.84
N LYS A 54 12.02 -17.12 -1.52
CA LYS A 54 10.83 -16.96 -0.69
C LYS A 54 10.21 -15.57 -0.83
N LEU A 55 11.02 -14.51 -0.77
CA LEU A 55 10.52 -13.14 -0.95
C LEU A 55 9.92 -12.93 -2.35
N LYS A 56 10.52 -13.48 -3.39
CA LYS A 56 9.98 -13.47 -4.75
C LYS A 56 8.64 -14.19 -4.84
N ALA A 57 8.55 -15.37 -4.23
CA ALA A 57 7.31 -16.15 -4.18
C ALA A 57 6.19 -15.40 -3.42
N ASP A 58 6.52 -14.74 -2.30
CA ASP A 58 5.57 -13.95 -1.52
C ASP A 58 4.99 -12.79 -2.34
N ILE A 59 5.79 -12.13 -3.18
CA ILE A 59 5.31 -11.08 -4.10
C ILE A 59 4.39 -11.66 -5.17
N LEU A 60 4.72 -12.81 -5.74
CA LEU A 60 3.89 -13.46 -6.75
C LEU A 60 2.54 -13.93 -6.20
N ASP A 61 2.47 -14.22 -4.91
CA ASP A 61 1.24 -14.62 -4.21
C ASP A 61 0.36 -13.44 -3.75
N LEU A 62 0.85 -12.19 -3.83
CA LEU A 62 0.07 -11.01 -3.42
C LEU A 62 -1.31 -10.90 -4.05
N PRO A 63 -1.51 -11.17 -5.36
CA PRO A 63 -2.84 -11.09 -5.95
C PRO A 63 -3.85 -11.99 -5.24
N SER A 64 -3.50 -13.24 -4.96
CA SER A 64 -4.37 -14.20 -4.25
C SER A 64 -4.71 -13.72 -2.84
N LYS A 65 -3.73 -13.17 -2.14
CA LYS A 65 -3.93 -12.61 -0.79
C LYS A 65 -4.83 -11.38 -0.80
N ILE A 66 -4.69 -10.52 -1.81
CA ILE A 66 -5.56 -9.35 -1.98
C ILE A 66 -6.99 -9.79 -2.28
N GLU A 67 -7.21 -10.76 -3.18
CA GLU A 67 -8.54 -11.33 -3.44
C GLU A 67 -9.17 -11.87 -2.16
N ALA A 68 -8.44 -12.65 -1.38
CA ALA A 68 -8.94 -13.19 -0.11
C ALA A 68 -9.36 -12.09 0.89
N VAL A 69 -8.67 -10.95 0.92
CA VAL A 69 -9.07 -9.79 1.73
C VAL A 69 -10.34 -9.16 1.19
N LEU A 70 -10.46 -9.00 -0.14
CA LEU A 70 -11.63 -8.40 -0.77
C LEU A 70 -12.88 -9.26 -0.61
N ASP A 71 -12.74 -10.58 -0.65
CA ASP A 71 -13.85 -11.53 -0.44
C ASP A 71 -14.39 -11.51 1.00
N ASN A 72 -13.61 -11.02 1.96
CA ASN A 72 -13.97 -10.96 3.38
C ASN A 72 -14.29 -9.53 3.88
N CYS A 73 -14.86 -8.69 3.05
CA CYS A 73 -15.15 -7.28 3.38
C CYS A 73 -16.41 -7.04 4.23
N GLU A 74 -17.21 -8.05 4.55
CA GLU A 74 -18.51 -7.85 5.24
C GLU A 74 -18.36 -7.26 6.66
N GLU A 75 -17.33 -7.66 7.39
CA GLU A 75 -17.04 -7.08 8.71
C GLU A 75 -16.66 -5.59 8.59
N ILE A 76 -15.87 -5.25 7.57
CA ILE A 76 -15.48 -3.86 7.28
C ILE A 76 -16.70 -3.02 6.92
N LYS A 77 -17.61 -3.53 6.09
CA LYS A 77 -18.87 -2.87 5.74
C LYS A 77 -19.75 -2.66 6.97
N THR A 78 -19.87 -3.69 7.81
CA THR A 78 -20.61 -3.61 9.07
C THR A 78 -20.02 -2.56 10.01
N PHE A 79 -18.70 -2.50 10.14
CA PHE A 79 -18.02 -1.46 10.92
C PHE A 79 -18.26 -0.07 10.30
N ALA A 80 -18.04 0.09 9.01
CA ALA A 80 -18.24 1.34 8.30
C ALA A 80 -19.67 1.89 8.47
N SER A 81 -20.68 1.00 8.44
CA SER A 81 -22.08 1.39 8.65
C SER A 81 -22.38 1.95 10.05
N LYS A 82 -21.54 1.68 11.03
CA LYS A 82 -21.68 2.19 12.40
C LYS A 82 -20.97 3.54 12.61
N VAL A 83 -19.96 3.82 11.80
CA VAL A 83 -19.06 4.97 12.03
C VAL A 83 -19.12 6.04 10.94
N TYR A 84 -19.84 5.83 9.84
CA TYR A 84 -19.87 6.76 8.69
C TYR A 84 -20.40 8.16 9.02
N THR A 85 -21.11 8.34 10.14
CA THR A 85 -21.61 9.62 10.63
C THR A 85 -20.66 10.36 11.57
N GLN A 86 -19.53 9.70 11.93
CA GLN A 86 -18.53 10.32 12.78
C GLN A 86 -17.81 11.45 12.04
N LYS A 87 -17.40 12.48 12.76
CA LYS A 87 -16.71 13.63 12.19
C LYS A 87 -15.20 13.47 12.19
N ASP A 88 -14.69 12.67 13.11
CA ASP A 88 -13.27 12.47 13.34
C ASP A 88 -12.96 11.00 13.49
N MET A 89 -11.84 10.55 12.89
CA MET A 89 -11.31 9.19 13.03
C MET A 89 -9.79 9.22 13.19
N PHE A 90 -9.27 8.30 13.98
CA PHE A 90 -7.83 8.15 14.17
C PHE A 90 -7.35 6.79 13.68
N PHE A 91 -6.26 6.81 12.93
CA PHE A 91 -5.54 5.63 12.50
C PHE A 91 -4.31 5.45 13.36
N LEU A 92 -4.10 4.26 13.92
CA LEU A 92 -2.95 3.96 14.76
C LEU A 92 -2.12 2.86 14.11
N GLY A 93 -0.81 3.06 14.03
CA GLY A 93 0.09 2.07 13.46
C GLY A 93 1.47 2.10 14.13
N ARG A 94 2.14 0.96 14.16
CA ARG A 94 3.52 0.84 14.67
C ARG A 94 4.46 0.43 13.53
N GLY A 95 5.65 1.03 13.46
CA GLY A 95 6.63 0.72 12.41
C GLY A 95 6.05 0.94 11.02
N THR A 96 6.08 -0.08 10.16
CA THR A 96 5.53 -0.01 8.80
C THR A 96 4.03 0.23 8.75
N ASP A 97 3.28 -0.26 9.76
CA ASP A 97 1.83 -0.07 9.83
C ASP A 97 1.45 1.40 10.03
N TYR A 98 2.33 2.20 10.62
CA TYR A 98 2.11 3.66 10.69
C TYR A 98 2.09 4.30 9.30
N ASN A 99 2.93 3.86 8.38
CA ASN A 99 2.92 4.36 7.01
C ASN A 99 1.62 3.97 6.28
N VAL A 100 1.11 2.76 6.54
CA VAL A 100 -0.21 2.32 6.03
C VAL A 100 -1.34 3.12 6.67
N ALA A 101 -1.23 3.43 7.97
CA ALA A 101 -2.19 4.27 8.68
C ALA A 101 -2.25 5.71 8.11
N LEU A 102 -1.11 6.29 7.73
CA LEU A 102 -1.05 7.58 7.03
C LEU A 102 -1.82 7.54 5.70
N GLU A 103 -1.59 6.51 4.89
CA GLU A 103 -2.29 6.33 3.62
C GLU A 103 -3.79 6.09 3.83
N GLY A 104 -4.17 5.26 4.81
CA GLY A 104 -5.57 5.02 5.18
C GLY A 104 -6.29 6.30 5.59
N SER A 105 -5.64 7.13 6.43
CA SER A 105 -6.16 8.45 6.82
C SER A 105 -6.34 9.36 5.61
N LEU A 106 -5.37 9.39 4.69
CA LEU A 106 -5.47 10.17 3.45
C LEU A 106 -6.66 9.71 2.60
N LYS A 107 -6.80 8.40 2.38
CA LYS A 107 -7.92 7.83 1.60
C LYS A 107 -9.28 8.16 2.22
N LEU A 108 -9.41 8.08 3.54
CA LEU A 108 -10.64 8.42 4.22
C LEU A 108 -11.02 9.90 4.00
N LYS A 109 -10.06 10.81 4.13
CA LYS A 109 -10.26 12.25 3.86
C LYS A 109 -10.69 12.52 2.42
N GLU A 110 -10.01 11.89 1.45
CA GLU A 110 -10.29 12.08 0.03
C GLU A 110 -11.68 11.60 -0.39
N ILE A 111 -12.17 10.49 0.20
CA ILE A 111 -13.41 9.84 -0.22
C ILE A 111 -14.61 10.34 0.56
N SER A 112 -14.47 10.51 1.89
CA SER A 112 -15.62 10.75 2.79
C SER A 112 -15.68 12.16 3.38
N TYR A 113 -14.61 12.94 3.28
CA TYR A 113 -14.44 14.23 3.95
C TYR A 113 -14.48 14.15 5.49
N ILE A 114 -14.45 12.94 6.07
CA ILE A 114 -14.28 12.77 7.51
C ILE A 114 -12.88 13.21 7.88
N HIS A 115 -12.76 14.08 8.88
CA HIS A 115 -11.45 14.45 9.41
C HIS A 115 -10.75 13.22 9.98
N SER A 116 -9.50 12.98 9.55
CA SER A 116 -8.75 11.84 10.07
C SER A 116 -7.27 12.15 10.18
N GLU A 117 -6.64 11.59 11.21
CA GLU A 117 -5.22 11.69 11.44
C GLU A 117 -4.64 10.32 11.77
N ALA A 118 -3.35 10.15 11.45
CA ALA A 118 -2.62 8.94 11.79
C ALA A 118 -1.55 9.22 12.85
N TYR A 119 -1.45 8.34 13.82
CA TYR A 119 -0.49 8.44 14.92
C TYR A 119 0.35 7.18 15.03
N ALA A 120 1.62 7.36 15.36
CA ALA A 120 2.47 6.26 15.72
C ALA A 120 2.07 5.69 17.08
N ALA A 121 1.89 4.37 17.14
CA ALA A 121 1.56 3.67 18.37
C ALA A 121 2.86 3.19 19.07
N GLY A 122 3.24 3.86 20.14
CA GLY A 122 4.36 3.51 21.01
C GLY A 122 5.70 4.06 20.61
#